data_379def438045d8a21ab2bcf346e44071
#
_entry.id   379def438045d8a21ab2bcf346e44071
#
_cell.length_a   1.000
_cell.length_b   1.000
_cell.length_c   1.000
_cell.angle_alpha   90.00
_cell.angle_beta   90.00
_cell.angle_gamma   90.00
#
_symmetry.space_group_name_H-M   'P 1'
#
loop_
_entity.id
_entity.type
_entity.pdbx_description
1 polymer ?
#
loop_
_entity_poly.entity_id
_entity_poly.type
_entity_poly.pdbx_seq_one_letter_code
_entity_poly.pdbx_strand_id
1 'polypeptide(L)'
;MIIDGFLPSSEQKVSIYDNDSYDILFDDAICTALSVDSNSIVMSHPLEDGSKVSDHQVFDLTKISMELNLSKRDYNLVYENIDTAYRSSTLLTIQTKVNIYKNMIIESSPHVEGNYQGIKMNLKLVEFDPVSSVDIQYKPQLASDNNTTKKGIQNGTKIADNKRVSVINKIIGVA
;
A
#
# COMPACT_ATOMS: atom_id res chain seq x y z
N MET A 1 6.98 -22.18 -15.56
CA MET A 1 7.70 -21.80 -16.77
C MET A 1 9.01 -21.21 -16.30
N ILE A 2 10.09 -21.99 -16.38
CA ILE A 2 11.42 -21.56 -15.96
C ILE A 2 11.93 -20.70 -17.12
N ILE A 3 12.20 -19.43 -16.86
CA ILE A 3 12.88 -18.58 -17.84
C ILE A 3 14.35 -19.01 -17.82
N ASP A 4 14.71 -19.93 -18.72
CA ASP A 4 16.08 -20.30 -19.01
C ASP A 4 16.80 -19.07 -19.59
N GLY A 5 17.75 -18.54 -18.87
CA GLY A 5 18.61 -17.44 -19.33
C GLY A 5 19.28 -16.67 -18.21
N PHE A 6 18.88 -16.89 -16.97
CA PHE A 6 19.46 -16.19 -15.83
C PHE A 6 20.54 -17.02 -15.15
N LEU A 7 21.71 -17.13 -15.77
CA LEU A 7 22.92 -17.60 -15.08
C LEU A 7 23.57 -16.39 -14.40
N PRO A 8 23.72 -16.38 -13.08
CA PRO A 8 24.45 -15.33 -12.41
C PRO A 8 25.90 -15.37 -12.87
N SER A 9 26.33 -14.35 -13.59
CA SER A 9 27.76 -14.12 -13.76
C SER A 9 28.36 -13.86 -12.37
N SER A 10 29.58 -14.29 -12.13
CA SER A 10 30.30 -14.24 -10.84
C SER A 10 30.51 -12.81 -10.27
N GLU A 11 30.10 -11.78 -11.00
CA GLU A 11 29.97 -10.40 -10.57
C GLU A 11 28.49 -10.04 -10.57
N GLN A 12 27.79 -10.39 -9.50
CA GLN A 12 26.39 -10.00 -9.35
C GLN A 12 26.29 -8.48 -9.14
N LYS A 13 26.13 -7.80 -10.24
CA LYS A 13 25.83 -6.38 -10.31
C LYS A 13 24.38 -6.18 -9.90
N VAL A 14 24.11 -5.14 -9.14
CA VAL A 14 22.72 -4.68 -8.93
C VAL A 14 22.18 -4.20 -10.28
N SER A 15 21.03 -4.69 -10.68
CA SER A 15 20.41 -4.29 -11.94
C SER A 15 19.03 -3.72 -11.68
N ILE A 16 18.71 -2.66 -12.39
CA ILE A 16 17.44 -1.95 -12.30
C ILE A 16 16.72 -2.11 -13.63
N TYR A 17 15.48 -2.56 -13.58
CA TYR A 17 14.65 -2.81 -14.75
C TYR A 17 13.38 -1.97 -14.67
N ASP A 18 12.87 -1.59 -15.81
CA ASP A 18 11.49 -1.12 -15.93
C ASP A 18 10.55 -2.30 -15.69
N ASN A 19 9.50 -2.10 -14.87
CA ASN A 19 8.58 -3.18 -14.52
C ASN A 19 7.71 -3.65 -15.68
N ASP A 20 7.45 -2.79 -16.65
CA ASP A 20 6.55 -3.05 -17.77
C ASP A 20 7.30 -3.60 -18.99
N SER A 21 8.40 -2.95 -19.38
CA SER A 21 9.18 -3.35 -20.56
C SER A 21 10.26 -4.37 -20.25
N TYR A 22 10.66 -4.50 -18.99
CA TYR A 22 11.81 -5.31 -18.55
C TYR A 22 13.15 -4.87 -19.15
N ASP A 23 13.22 -3.64 -19.64
CA ASP A 23 14.47 -3.07 -20.12
C ASP A 23 15.37 -2.71 -18.93
N ILE A 24 16.66 -2.93 -19.11
CA ILE A 24 17.65 -2.53 -18.11
C ILE A 24 17.77 -1.01 -18.14
N LEU A 25 17.54 -0.40 -17.00
CA LEU A 25 17.69 1.04 -16.81
C LEU A 25 19.01 1.32 -16.08
N PHE A 26 19.61 2.46 -16.40
CA PHE A 26 20.80 2.97 -15.71
C PHE A 26 22.01 2.02 -15.76
N ASP A 27 22.21 1.27 -16.86
CA ASP A 27 23.29 0.29 -16.99
C ASP A 27 24.70 0.88 -16.84
N ASP A 28 24.86 2.15 -17.23
CA ASP A 28 26.10 2.90 -17.08
C ASP A 28 26.35 3.44 -15.66
N ALA A 29 25.39 3.30 -14.76
CA ALA A 29 25.52 3.67 -13.36
C ALA A 29 26.10 2.48 -12.55
N ILE A 30 27.17 2.75 -11.80
CA ILE A 30 27.77 1.76 -10.92
C ILE A 30 27.17 1.91 -9.53
N CYS A 31 26.44 0.88 -9.08
CA CYS A 31 25.96 0.83 -7.70
C CYS A 31 27.12 0.45 -6.76
N THR A 32 27.50 1.37 -5.88
CA THR A 32 28.60 1.17 -4.92
C THR A 32 28.13 0.65 -3.58
N ALA A 33 26.94 1.05 -3.15
CA ALA A 33 26.32 0.60 -1.90
C ALA A 33 24.82 0.45 -2.09
N LEU A 34 24.23 -0.53 -1.42
CA LEU A 34 22.80 -0.76 -1.40
C LEU A 34 22.39 -1.18 0.01
N SER A 35 21.38 -0.52 0.56
CA SER A 35 20.73 -0.84 1.83
C SER A 35 19.26 -1.08 1.59
N VAL A 36 18.73 -2.12 2.21
CA VAL A 36 17.30 -2.45 2.17
C VAL A 36 16.76 -2.41 3.59
N ASP A 37 15.74 -1.62 3.79
CA ASP A 37 15.02 -1.49 5.05
C ASP A 37 13.63 -2.10 4.92
N SER A 38 13.41 -3.22 5.61
CA SER A 38 12.12 -3.88 5.73
C SER A 38 11.74 -3.93 7.20
N ASN A 39 10.75 -3.15 7.58
CA ASN A 39 10.32 -3.00 8.96
C ASN A 39 8.92 -3.60 9.16
N SER A 40 8.63 -3.97 10.39
CA SER A 40 7.29 -4.40 10.78
C SER A 40 7.00 -3.93 12.20
N ILE A 41 5.73 -3.65 12.46
CA ILE A 41 5.23 -3.24 13.77
C ILE A 41 4.36 -4.37 14.31
N VAL A 42 4.71 -4.86 15.50
CA VAL A 42 3.90 -5.84 16.23
C VAL A 42 2.95 -5.08 17.15
N MET A 43 1.65 -5.20 16.89
CA MET A 43 0.61 -4.63 17.72
C MET A 43 0.47 -5.45 19.00
N SER A 44 0.57 -4.81 20.16
CA SER A 44 0.43 -5.46 21.45
C SER A 44 -0.57 -4.72 22.34
N HIS A 45 -1.41 -5.48 23.05
CA HIS A 45 -2.37 -4.97 23.99
C HIS A 45 -1.99 -5.39 25.41
N PRO A 46 -2.00 -4.47 26.38
CA PRO A 46 -1.80 -4.82 27.78
C PRO A 46 -3.03 -5.55 28.34
N LEU A 47 -2.81 -6.59 29.11
CA LEU A 47 -3.84 -7.29 29.87
C LEU A 47 -3.90 -6.75 31.32
N GLU A 48 -5.02 -7.02 32.00
CA GLU A 48 -5.25 -6.57 33.39
C GLU A 48 -4.25 -7.17 34.39
N ASP A 49 -3.66 -8.31 34.06
CA ASP A 49 -2.62 -8.98 34.88
C ASP A 49 -1.21 -8.37 34.70
N GLY A 50 -1.08 -7.33 33.86
CA GLY A 50 0.20 -6.67 33.56
C GLY A 50 0.99 -7.36 32.42
N SER A 51 0.50 -8.46 31.86
CA SER A 51 1.09 -9.09 30.69
C SER A 51 0.70 -8.37 29.38
N LYS A 52 1.40 -8.69 28.28
CA LYS A 52 1.08 -8.15 26.96
C LYS A 52 0.78 -9.30 26.00
N VAL A 53 -0.27 -9.15 25.24
CA VAL A 53 -0.62 -10.08 24.14
C VAL A 53 -0.41 -9.36 22.81
N SER A 54 0.21 -10.06 21.86
CA SER A 54 0.39 -9.57 20.49
C SER A 54 -0.63 -10.23 19.60
N ASP A 55 -1.44 -9.42 18.88
CA ASP A 55 -2.51 -9.91 18.02
C ASP A 55 -2.06 -10.09 16.57
N HIS A 56 -1.36 -9.11 16.02
CA HIS A 56 -0.95 -9.13 14.63
C HIS A 56 0.31 -8.30 14.39
N GLN A 57 0.95 -8.59 13.27
CA GLN A 57 2.11 -7.87 12.76
C GLN A 57 1.73 -7.14 11.48
N VAL A 58 2.06 -5.87 11.39
CA VAL A 58 1.89 -5.03 10.20
C VAL A 58 3.26 -4.80 9.60
N PHE A 59 3.41 -5.12 8.32
CA PHE A 59 4.64 -4.87 7.57
C PHE A 59 4.58 -3.47 6.95
N ASP A 60 5.64 -2.72 7.12
CA ASP A 60 5.83 -1.45 6.43
C ASP A 60 6.29 -1.69 4.99
N LEU A 61 6.12 -0.68 4.14
CA LEU A 61 6.63 -0.71 2.78
C LEU A 61 8.16 -0.81 2.79
N THR A 62 8.67 -1.68 1.94
CA THR A 62 10.12 -1.86 1.77
C THR A 62 10.76 -0.58 1.21
N LYS A 63 11.85 -0.14 1.82
CA LYS A 63 12.64 1.02 1.36
C LYS A 63 14.02 0.57 0.95
N ILE A 64 14.47 1.06 -0.19
CA ILE A 64 15.82 0.77 -0.70
C ILE A 64 16.57 2.08 -0.88
N SER A 65 17.75 2.16 -0.30
CA SER A 65 18.68 3.26 -0.50
C SER A 65 19.91 2.74 -1.25
N MET A 66 20.24 3.35 -2.38
CA MET A 66 21.41 2.96 -3.16
C MET A 66 22.28 4.16 -3.53
N GLU A 67 23.59 3.95 -3.46
CA GLU A 67 24.57 4.90 -3.98
C GLU A 67 24.94 4.51 -5.41
N LEU A 68 24.74 5.42 -6.34
CA LEU A 68 25.11 5.29 -7.73
C LEU A 68 26.27 6.23 -8.04
N ASN A 69 27.30 5.71 -8.70
CA ASN A 69 28.36 6.50 -9.31
C ASN A 69 28.12 6.57 -10.82
N LEU A 70 27.82 7.77 -11.31
CA LEU A 70 27.65 8.02 -12.74
C LEU A 70 29.02 8.28 -13.39
N SER A 71 29.33 7.51 -14.44
CA SER A 71 30.56 7.62 -15.17
C SER A 71 30.68 8.98 -15.87
N LYS A 72 31.91 9.47 -15.98
CA LYS A 72 32.24 10.77 -16.58
C LYS A 72 31.83 10.91 -18.05
N ARG A 73 31.62 9.79 -18.75
CA ARG A 73 31.36 9.79 -20.19
C ARG A 73 29.90 10.07 -20.53
N ASP A 74 28.96 9.53 -19.74
CA ASP A 74 27.53 9.50 -20.08
C ASP A 74 26.62 9.96 -18.94
N TYR A 75 27.19 10.69 -17.93
CA TYR A 75 26.44 11.07 -16.74
C TYR A 75 25.18 11.88 -17.02
N ASN A 76 25.17 12.74 -18.06
CA ASN A 76 24.01 13.53 -18.43
C ASN A 76 22.84 12.65 -18.87
N LEU A 77 23.10 11.66 -19.73
CA LEU A 77 22.07 10.78 -20.24
C LEU A 77 21.47 9.93 -19.12
N VAL A 78 22.32 9.37 -18.27
CA VAL A 78 21.88 8.57 -17.13
C VAL A 78 21.08 9.42 -16.14
N TYR A 79 21.55 10.63 -15.87
CA TYR A 79 20.84 11.57 -15.01
C TYR A 79 19.45 11.93 -15.55
N GLU A 80 19.36 12.27 -16.84
CA GLU A 80 18.09 12.57 -17.51
C GLU A 80 17.13 11.38 -17.47
N ASN A 81 17.63 10.17 -17.66
CA ASN A 81 16.83 8.94 -17.55
C ASN A 81 16.29 8.74 -16.13
N ILE A 82 17.12 8.98 -15.10
CA ILE A 82 16.70 8.89 -13.70
C ILE A 82 15.66 9.98 -13.37
N ASP A 83 15.88 11.22 -13.81
CA ASP A 83 14.94 12.32 -13.58
C ASP A 83 13.60 12.07 -14.31
N THR A 84 13.66 11.51 -15.51
CA THR A 84 12.46 11.12 -16.26
C THR A 84 11.71 10.02 -15.52
N ALA A 85 12.39 8.97 -15.07
CA ALA A 85 11.76 7.88 -14.31
C ALA A 85 11.16 8.39 -12.97
N TYR A 86 11.84 9.32 -12.32
CA TYR A 86 11.34 9.97 -11.10
C TYR A 86 10.06 10.77 -11.37
N ARG A 87 10.04 11.62 -12.41
CA ARG A 87 8.90 12.47 -12.74
C ARG A 87 7.70 11.71 -13.27
N SER A 88 7.94 10.63 -14.01
CA SER A 88 6.88 9.77 -14.55
C SER A 88 6.37 8.74 -13.53
N SER A 89 6.97 8.66 -12.34
CA SER A 89 6.66 7.65 -11.33
C SER A 89 6.72 6.24 -11.90
N THR A 90 7.73 5.97 -12.74
CA THR A 90 7.94 4.67 -13.37
C THR A 90 8.14 3.60 -12.31
N LEU A 91 7.42 2.48 -12.45
CA LEU A 91 7.61 1.32 -11.59
C LEU A 91 8.88 0.58 -11.98
N LEU A 92 9.76 0.39 -11.01
CA LEU A 92 11.05 -0.23 -11.19
C LEU A 92 11.11 -1.58 -10.50
N THR A 93 11.82 -2.51 -11.12
CA THR A 93 12.21 -3.79 -10.52
C THR A 93 13.70 -3.77 -10.23
N ILE A 94 14.07 -3.98 -8.98
CA ILE A 94 15.45 -3.95 -8.52
C ILE A 94 15.90 -5.37 -8.21
N GLN A 95 16.88 -5.83 -8.95
CA GLN A 95 17.52 -7.11 -8.68
C GLN A 95 18.79 -6.89 -7.87
N THR A 96 18.83 -7.48 -6.69
CA THR A 96 19.99 -7.49 -5.81
C THR A 96 20.61 -8.89 -5.78
N LYS A 97 21.71 -9.02 -5.05
CA LYS A 97 22.35 -10.34 -4.83
C LYS A 97 21.49 -11.32 -4.03
N VAL A 98 20.55 -10.81 -3.25
CA VAL A 98 19.77 -11.59 -2.28
C VAL A 98 18.34 -11.79 -2.76
N ASN A 99 17.74 -10.75 -3.32
CA ASN A 99 16.32 -10.76 -3.66
C ASN A 99 16.00 -9.84 -4.85
N ILE A 100 14.78 -10.00 -5.38
CA ILE A 100 14.21 -9.14 -6.43
C ILE A 100 13.06 -8.36 -5.80
N TYR A 101 13.17 -7.04 -5.84
CA TYR A 101 12.15 -6.11 -5.34
C TYR A 101 11.41 -5.51 -6.53
N LYS A 102 10.11 -5.74 -6.58
CA LYS A 102 9.23 -5.26 -7.65
C LYS A 102 8.44 -4.04 -7.20
N ASN A 103 7.88 -3.32 -8.17
CA ASN A 103 7.00 -2.17 -7.92
C ASN A 103 7.65 -1.09 -7.05
N MET A 104 8.92 -0.82 -7.28
CA MET A 104 9.63 0.24 -6.58
C MET A 104 9.49 1.55 -7.34
N ILE A 105 9.23 2.65 -6.64
CA ILE A 105 9.25 4.01 -7.19
C ILE A 105 10.38 4.81 -6.57
N ILE A 106 10.90 5.77 -7.31
CA ILE A 106 11.92 6.69 -6.79
C ILE A 106 11.25 7.72 -5.88
N GLU A 107 11.59 7.72 -4.60
CA GLU A 107 11.14 8.69 -3.61
C GLU A 107 11.97 9.98 -3.69
N SER A 108 13.28 9.83 -3.82
CA SER A 108 14.21 10.97 -3.91
C SER A 108 15.51 10.57 -4.60
N SER A 109 16.13 11.56 -5.27
CA SER A 109 17.37 11.39 -6.03
C SER A 109 18.40 12.50 -5.74
N PRO A 110 18.82 12.71 -4.48
CA PRO A 110 19.84 13.69 -4.18
C PRO A 110 21.19 13.30 -4.82
N HIS A 111 21.91 14.29 -5.36
CA HIS A 111 23.19 14.09 -6.00
C HIS A 111 24.23 15.10 -5.52
N VAL A 112 25.49 14.73 -5.68
CA VAL A 112 26.64 15.59 -5.38
C VAL A 112 27.55 15.62 -6.60
N GLU A 113 27.78 16.82 -7.10
CA GLU A 113 28.68 17.04 -8.22
C GLU A 113 30.10 17.31 -7.71
N GLY A 114 31.06 16.54 -8.22
CA GLY A 114 32.50 16.68 -7.90
C GLY A 114 33.28 17.15 -9.11
N ASN A 115 34.32 17.94 -8.87
CA ASN A 115 35.07 18.61 -9.95
C ASN A 115 35.77 17.67 -10.95
N TYR A 116 36.01 16.37 -10.62
CA TYR A 116 36.85 15.50 -11.46
C TYR A 116 36.44 14.02 -11.54
N GLN A 117 35.50 13.53 -10.72
CA GLN A 117 35.30 12.09 -10.56
C GLN A 117 33.90 11.55 -10.93
N GLY A 118 33.11 12.33 -11.64
CA GLY A 118 31.72 11.96 -11.94
C GLY A 118 30.73 12.43 -10.87
N ILE A 119 29.50 12.04 -11.02
CA ILE A 119 28.39 12.41 -10.11
C ILE A 119 28.10 11.25 -9.18
N LYS A 120 28.04 11.52 -7.89
CA LYS A 120 27.51 10.58 -6.90
C LYS A 120 26.06 10.91 -6.62
N MET A 121 25.20 9.92 -6.76
CA MET A 121 23.77 10.03 -6.56
C MET A 121 23.31 9.04 -5.51
N ASN A 122 22.49 9.48 -4.58
CA ASN A 122 21.80 8.64 -3.63
C ASN A 122 20.35 8.47 -4.05
N LEU A 123 20.02 7.29 -4.57
CA LEU A 123 18.67 6.96 -4.97
C LEU A 123 17.93 6.32 -3.80
N LYS A 124 16.81 6.90 -3.40
CA LYS A 124 15.91 6.30 -2.44
C LYS A 124 14.65 5.84 -3.15
N LEU A 125 14.33 4.59 -2.96
CA LEU A 125 13.16 3.95 -3.55
C LEU A 125 12.27 3.40 -2.44
N VAL A 126 10.99 3.41 -2.70
CA VAL A 126 9.96 2.87 -1.81
C VAL A 126 9.07 1.92 -2.60
N GLU A 127 8.68 0.84 -1.96
CA GLU A 127 7.72 -0.09 -2.52
C GLU A 127 6.37 0.61 -2.72
N PHE A 128 5.83 0.47 -3.90
CA PHE A 128 4.52 1.01 -4.26
C PHE A 128 3.60 -0.15 -4.59
N ASP A 129 2.61 -0.37 -3.73
CA ASP A 129 1.56 -1.34 -3.98
C ASP A 129 0.38 -0.61 -4.63
N PRO A 130 0.22 -0.69 -5.97
CA PRO A 130 -0.91 -0.07 -6.63
C PRO A 130 -2.17 -0.75 -6.11
N VAL A 131 -3.02 0.01 -5.42
CA VAL A 131 -4.34 -0.48 -5.02
C VAL A 131 -5.06 -0.92 -6.28
N SER A 132 -5.09 -2.22 -6.51
CA SER A 132 -5.97 -2.79 -7.52
C SER A 132 -7.38 -2.38 -7.12
N SER A 133 -8.06 -1.61 -7.99
CA SER A 133 -9.46 -1.27 -7.79
C SER A 133 -10.22 -2.57 -7.64
N VAL A 134 -10.56 -2.91 -6.40
CA VAL A 134 -11.48 -4.00 -6.14
C VAL A 134 -12.81 -3.52 -6.70
N ASP A 135 -13.21 -4.10 -7.80
CA ASP A 135 -14.52 -3.88 -8.39
C ASP A 135 -15.54 -4.41 -7.37
N ILE A 136 -15.97 -3.52 -6.47
CA ILE A 136 -17.03 -3.83 -5.51
C ILE A 136 -18.29 -3.95 -6.34
N GLN A 137 -18.58 -5.18 -6.77
CA GLN A 137 -19.88 -5.48 -7.34
C GLN A 137 -20.94 -5.26 -6.27
N TYR A 138 -21.52 -4.07 -6.28
CA TYR A 138 -22.67 -3.75 -5.46
C TYR A 138 -23.81 -4.67 -5.92
N LYS A 139 -24.07 -5.72 -5.15
CA LYS A 139 -25.23 -6.55 -5.33
C LYS A 139 -26.38 -5.85 -4.60
N PRO A 140 -27.32 -5.17 -5.31
CA PRO A 140 -28.44 -4.54 -4.63
C PRO A 140 -29.20 -5.62 -3.87
N GLN A 141 -29.30 -5.46 -2.56
CA GLN A 141 -30.14 -6.34 -1.74
C GLN A 141 -31.59 -6.12 -2.17
N LEU A 142 -32.20 -7.18 -2.68
CA LEU A 142 -33.63 -7.15 -2.99
C LEU A 142 -34.40 -6.84 -1.72
N ALA A 143 -35.39 -5.95 -1.80
CA ALA A 143 -36.19 -5.51 -0.66
C ALA A 143 -36.92 -6.66 0.09
N SER A 144 -37.00 -7.83 -0.55
CA SER A 144 -37.51 -9.08 0.04
C SER A 144 -36.60 -9.70 1.08
N ASP A 145 -35.28 -9.37 1.07
CA ASP A 145 -34.32 -9.95 2.01
C ASP A 145 -34.24 -9.16 3.33
N ASN A 146 -34.88 -8.01 3.41
CA ASN A 146 -35.01 -7.21 4.63
C ASN A 146 -36.09 -7.78 5.56
N ASN A 147 -35.90 -8.99 6.06
CA ASN A 147 -36.76 -9.59 7.09
C ASN A 147 -36.69 -8.86 8.46
N THR A 148 -35.79 -7.90 8.60
CA THR A 148 -35.61 -7.13 9.83
C THR A 148 -36.67 -6.04 10.02
N THR A 149 -37.33 -5.57 8.95
CA THR A 149 -38.34 -4.49 9.05
C THR A 149 -39.71 -4.98 9.51
N LYS A 150 -39.98 -6.30 9.45
CA LYS A 150 -41.29 -6.85 9.88
C LYS A 150 -41.37 -7.20 11.36
N LYS A 151 -40.28 -7.26 12.11
CA LYS A 151 -40.29 -7.61 13.55
C LYS A 151 -40.57 -6.41 14.48
N GLY A 152 -40.70 -5.18 13.97
CA GLY A 152 -40.93 -4.00 14.76
C GLY A 152 -42.38 -3.48 14.76
N ILE A 153 -43.26 -4.04 13.93
CA ILE A 153 -44.67 -3.64 13.95
C ILE A 153 -45.37 -4.53 14.97
N GLN A 154 -45.39 -4.09 16.24
CA GLN A 154 -46.36 -4.61 17.18
C GLN A 154 -47.73 -4.16 16.67
N ASN A 155 -48.55 -5.11 16.20
CA ASN A 155 -49.95 -4.88 15.99
C ASN A 155 -50.56 -4.53 17.36
N GLY A 156 -50.69 -3.23 17.64
CA GLY A 156 -51.37 -2.79 18.83
C GLY A 156 -52.78 -3.40 18.80
N THR A 157 -53.12 -4.16 19.79
CA THR A 157 -54.46 -4.73 19.97
C THR A 157 -55.40 -3.54 20.00
N LYS A 158 -56.40 -3.49 19.09
CA LYS A 158 -57.43 -2.46 19.11
C LYS A 158 -58.10 -2.52 20.45
N ILE A 159 -57.93 -1.48 21.28
CA ILE A 159 -58.68 -1.33 22.53
C ILE A 159 -60.12 -1.17 22.14
N ALA A 160 -61.01 -2.01 22.67
CA ALA A 160 -62.44 -1.93 22.42
C ALA A 160 -62.92 -0.50 22.79
N ASP A 161 -63.78 0.07 21.97
CA ASP A 161 -64.22 1.49 22.10
C ASP A 161 -64.87 1.83 23.45
N ASN A 162 -65.42 0.80 24.13
CA ASN A 162 -66.01 0.93 25.46
C ASN A 162 -65.02 1.24 26.61
N LYS A 163 -63.69 1.13 26.35
CA LYS A 163 -62.66 1.49 27.34
C LYS A 163 -62.07 2.87 27.15
N ARG A 164 -62.54 3.63 26.17
CA ARG A 164 -62.06 4.99 25.87
C ARG A 164 -62.83 6.09 26.57
N VAL A 165 -63.64 5.77 27.55
CA VAL A 165 -64.39 6.77 28.31
C VAL A 165 -63.40 7.53 29.19
N SER A 166 -63.25 8.81 28.94
CA SER A 166 -62.41 9.70 29.71
C SER A 166 -62.85 9.67 31.17
N VAL A 167 -61.91 9.63 32.10
CA VAL A 167 -62.16 9.69 33.55
C VAL A 167 -63.00 10.90 33.92
N ILE A 168 -62.90 11.98 33.16
CA ILE A 168 -63.68 13.22 33.31
C ILE A 168 -65.16 12.96 33.12
N ASN A 169 -65.61 12.22 32.12
CA ASN A 169 -67.02 11.91 31.90
C ASN A 169 -67.64 11.07 33.02
N LYS A 170 -66.81 10.30 33.73
CA LYS A 170 -67.27 9.50 34.85
C LYS A 170 -67.46 10.31 36.12
N ILE A 171 -66.81 11.48 36.26
CA ILE A 171 -66.94 12.40 37.44
C ILE A 171 -68.16 13.36 37.29
N ILE A 172 -68.52 13.70 36.04
CA ILE A 172 -69.58 14.70 35.80
C ILE A 172 -70.95 14.03 35.71
N GLY A 173 -71.07 12.72 35.80
CA GLY A 173 -72.41 12.04 35.92
C GLY A 173 -73.35 12.27 34.72
N VAL A 174 -72.81 12.50 33.52
CA VAL A 174 -73.62 12.58 32.29
C VAL A 174 -73.89 11.18 31.80
N ALA A 175 -75.08 10.76 31.88
CA ALA A 175 -75.57 9.46 31.43
C ALA A 175 -75.44 9.33 29.91
#